data_846d619fe3b1ab426426ca097cd87a06
#
_entry.id   846d619fe3b1ab426426ca097cd87a06
#
_cell.length_a   1.000
_cell.length_b   1.000
_cell.length_c   1.000
_cell.angle_alpha   90.00
_cell.angle_beta   90.00
_cell.angle_gamma   90.00
#
_symmetry.space_group_name_H-M   'P 1'
#
loop_
_entity.id
_entity.type
_entity.pdbx_description
1 polymer ?
#
loop_
_entity_poly.entity_id
_entity_poly.type
_entity_poly.pdbx_seq_one_letter_code
_entity_poly.pdbx_strand_id
1 'polypeptide(L)'
;MKTLTKKEIVSEFNGLYSASEYAVFVDFKGMNAENTAKFRGELRKNGLKFKVIKNTLSKKAMESTDYSAHGALLKGQCGVIFCDDLMKVAKVINQFCFKENFAKFIACANKNNVCDEAQIKELASLPSMEVLRTKLLYMLNSTGSALVRALNEAVEKGRKNCPGDKE
;
A
#
# COMPACT_ATOMS: atom_id res chain seq x y z
N MET A 1 -18.66 -8.55 -28.23
CA MET A 1 -17.67 -8.93 -27.17
C MET A 1 -17.27 -10.38 -27.42
N LYS A 2 -15.97 -10.66 -27.66
CA LYS A 2 -15.51 -12.06 -27.76
C LYS A 2 -15.65 -12.71 -26.40
N THR A 3 -16.40 -13.81 -26.33
CA THR A 3 -16.48 -14.68 -25.16
C THR A 3 -15.13 -15.40 -25.05
N LEU A 4 -14.26 -14.93 -24.16
CA LEU A 4 -13.00 -15.60 -23.88
C LEU A 4 -13.25 -17.00 -23.35
N THR A 5 -12.59 -17.99 -23.92
CA THR A 5 -12.66 -19.35 -23.42
C THR A 5 -12.00 -19.44 -22.04
N LYS A 6 -12.43 -20.40 -21.20
CA LYS A 6 -11.85 -20.57 -19.84
C LYS A 6 -10.33 -20.74 -19.87
N LYS A 7 -9.80 -21.35 -20.93
CA LYS A 7 -8.35 -21.55 -21.12
C LYS A 7 -7.62 -20.23 -21.40
N GLU A 8 -8.17 -19.36 -22.22
CA GLU A 8 -7.61 -18.03 -22.52
C GLU A 8 -7.59 -17.15 -21.27
N ILE A 9 -8.65 -17.21 -20.45
CA ILE A 9 -8.69 -16.47 -19.19
C ILE A 9 -7.58 -16.96 -18.24
N VAL A 10 -7.41 -18.27 -18.09
CA VAL A 10 -6.35 -18.84 -17.24
C VAL A 10 -4.97 -18.45 -17.75
N SER A 11 -4.72 -18.49 -19.08
CA SER A 11 -3.42 -18.09 -19.64
C SER A 11 -3.14 -16.60 -19.46
N GLU A 12 -4.15 -15.74 -19.60
CA GLU A 12 -4.01 -14.28 -19.31
C GLU A 12 -3.64 -14.02 -17.85
N PHE A 13 -4.30 -14.72 -16.92
CA PHE A 13 -4.01 -14.57 -15.49
C PHE A 13 -2.64 -15.14 -15.10
N ASN A 14 -2.21 -16.26 -15.70
CA ASN A 14 -0.85 -16.78 -15.51
C ASN A 14 0.19 -15.73 -15.93
N GLY A 15 -0.02 -15.06 -17.06
CA GLY A 15 0.84 -13.98 -17.51
C GLY A 15 0.88 -12.81 -16.52
N LEU A 16 -0.27 -12.45 -15.92
CA LEU A 16 -0.33 -11.38 -14.92
C LEU A 16 0.36 -11.75 -13.61
N TYR A 17 0.17 -12.98 -13.13
CA TYR A 17 0.85 -13.47 -11.92
C TYR A 17 2.36 -13.56 -12.11
N SER A 18 2.82 -13.98 -13.28
CA SER A 18 4.26 -14.05 -13.59
C SER A 18 4.90 -12.66 -13.76
N ALA A 19 4.15 -11.70 -14.29
CA ALA A 19 4.63 -10.34 -14.54
C ALA A 19 4.66 -9.46 -13.29
N SER A 20 3.84 -9.76 -12.26
CA SER A 20 3.72 -8.96 -11.06
C SER A 20 4.51 -9.57 -9.89
N GLU A 21 5.11 -8.72 -9.05
CA GLU A 21 5.79 -9.17 -7.82
C GLU A 21 4.81 -9.43 -6.68
N TYR A 22 3.71 -8.68 -6.63
CA TYR A 22 2.71 -8.76 -5.56
C TYR A 22 1.31 -8.93 -6.13
N ALA A 23 0.53 -9.81 -5.49
CA ALA A 23 -0.89 -10.01 -5.74
C ALA A 23 -1.69 -9.75 -4.46
N VAL A 24 -2.53 -8.73 -4.46
CA VAL A 24 -3.35 -8.35 -3.30
C VAL A 24 -4.78 -8.81 -3.50
N PHE A 25 -5.28 -9.55 -2.53
CA PHE A 25 -6.64 -10.10 -2.52
C PHE A 25 -7.55 -9.22 -1.66
N VAL A 26 -8.64 -8.77 -2.27
CA VAL A 26 -9.62 -7.91 -1.62
C VAL A 26 -11.01 -8.50 -1.82
N ASP A 27 -11.78 -8.62 -0.74
CA ASP A 27 -13.20 -8.97 -0.80
C ASP A 27 -14.02 -7.68 -0.96
N PHE A 28 -14.79 -7.62 -2.03
CA PHE A 28 -15.64 -6.47 -2.36
C PHE A 28 -17.13 -6.76 -2.14
N LYS A 29 -17.44 -7.76 -1.32
CA LYS A 29 -18.82 -8.10 -0.96
C LYS A 29 -19.51 -6.94 -0.26
N GLY A 30 -20.64 -6.48 -0.82
CA GLY A 30 -21.43 -5.38 -0.26
C GLY A 30 -21.02 -3.98 -0.74
N MET A 31 -20.04 -3.86 -1.64
CA MET A 31 -19.66 -2.58 -2.23
C MET A 31 -20.67 -2.13 -3.28
N ASN A 32 -21.14 -0.89 -3.18
CA ASN A 32 -22.02 -0.27 -4.17
C ASN A 32 -21.28 -0.06 -5.50
N ALA A 33 -22.06 0.05 -6.61
CA ALA A 33 -21.49 0.26 -7.95
C ALA A 33 -20.69 1.57 -8.04
N GLU A 34 -21.14 2.64 -7.37
CA GLU A 34 -20.44 3.93 -7.32
C GLU A 34 -19.08 3.80 -6.63
N ASN A 35 -19.03 3.15 -5.46
CA ASN A 35 -17.80 2.94 -4.72
C ASN A 35 -16.83 2.03 -5.47
N THR A 36 -17.34 1.02 -6.16
CA THR A 36 -16.55 0.17 -7.04
C THR A 36 -15.92 0.96 -8.20
N ALA A 37 -16.67 1.90 -8.78
CA ALA A 37 -16.15 2.76 -9.84
C ALA A 37 -15.07 3.72 -9.32
N LYS A 38 -15.26 4.33 -8.14
CA LYS A 38 -14.26 5.16 -7.47
C LYS A 38 -12.99 4.35 -7.16
N PHE A 39 -13.13 3.17 -6.58
CA PHE A 39 -12.02 2.27 -6.26
C PHE A 39 -11.19 1.91 -7.51
N ARG A 40 -11.86 1.49 -8.58
CA ARG A 40 -11.19 1.20 -9.86
C ARG A 40 -10.53 2.43 -10.47
N GLY A 41 -11.14 3.61 -10.31
CA GLY A 41 -10.57 4.89 -10.75
C GLY A 41 -9.26 5.21 -10.05
N GLU A 42 -9.22 5.09 -8.72
CA GLU A 42 -8.01 5.32 -7.92
C GLU A 42 -6.91 4.29 -8.22
N LEU A 43 -7.27 3.02 -8.38
CA LEU A 43 -6.30 1.99 -8.77
C LEU A 43 -5.67 2.30 -10.13
N ARG A 44 -6.47 2.72 -11.13
CA ARG A 44 -5.96 3.12 -12.45
C ARG A 44 -5.06 4.34 -12.41
N LYS A 45 -5.38 5.36 -11.59
CA LYS A 45 -4.53 6.54 -11.40
C LYS A 45 -3.15 6.17 -10.86
N ASN A 46 -3.08 5.15 -10.01
CA ASN A 46 -1.82 4.63 -9.46
C ASN A 46 -1.15 3.57 -10.36
N GLY A 47 -1.67 3.32 -11.57
CA GLY A 47 -1.12 2.35 -12.51
C GLY A 47 -1.33 0.88 -12.13
N LEU A 48 -2.26 0.62 -11.21
CA LEU A 48 -2.53 -0.72 -10.69
C LEU A 48 -3.58 -1.45 -11.54
N LYS A 49 -3.37 -2.74 -11.77
CA LYS A 49 -4.28 -3.59 -12.53
C LYS A 49 -5.20 -4.33 -11.56
N PHE A 50 -6.49 -4.03 -11.59
CA PHE A 50 -7.50 -4.73 -10.81
C PHE A 50 -8.35 -5.61 -11.72
N LYS A 51 -8.44 -6.89 -11.41
CA LYS A 51 -9.28 -7.85 -12.12
C LYS A 51 -10.07 -8.70 -11.13
N VAL A 52 -11.31 -8.99 -11.51
CA VAL A 52 -12.20 -9.90 -10.79
C VAL A 52 -12.31 -11.19 -11.61
N ILE A 53 -12.03 -12.30 -10.96
CA ILE A 53 -12.07 -13.62 -11.59
C ILE A 53 -12.79 -14.62 -10.68
N LYS A 54 -13.33 -15.66 -11.27
CA LYS A 54 -13.91 -16.78 -10.53
C LYS A 54 -12.79 -17.52 -9.77
N ASN A 55 -12.96 -17.72 -8.46
CA ASN A 55 -11.95 -18.32 -7.58
C ASN A 55 -11.39 -19.66 -8.10
N THR A 56 -12.23 -20.50 -8.71
CA THR A 56 -11.80 -21.78 -9.28
C THR A 56 -10.83 -21.61 -10.46
N LEU A 57 -10.99 -20.57 -11.27
CA LEU A 57 -10.10 -20.29 -12.39
C LEU A 57 -8.80 -19.62 -11.89
N SER A 58 -8.90 -18.73 -10.89
CA SER A 58 -7.74 -18.13 -10.25
C SER A 58 -6.86 -19.18 -9.58
N LYS A 59 -7.43 -20.14 -8.85
CA LYS A 59 -6.67 -21.26 -8.27
C LYS A 59 -5.89 -22.04 -9.31
N LYS A 60 -6.54 -22.41 -10.43
CA LYS A 60 -5.88 -23.12 -11.53
C LYS A 60 -4.76 -22.28 -12.17
N ALA A 61 -4.93 -20.96 -12.24
CA ALA A 61 -3.90 -20.07 -12.73
C ALA A 61 -2.70 -19.99 -11.75
N MET A 62 -2.96 -20.04 -10.45
CA MET A 62 -1.92 -20.01 -9.41
C MET A 62 -1.14 -21.31 -9.32
N GLU A 63 -1.77 -22.48 -9.58
CA GLU A 63 -1.11 -23.80 -9.55
C GLU A 63 0.11 -23.88 -10.46
N SER A 64 0.12 -23.13 -11.55
CA SER A 64 1.24 -23.05 -12.50
C SER A 64 2.21 -21.91 -12.22
N THR A 65 2.09 -21.21 -11.10
CA THR A 65 2.94 -20.06 -10.70
C THR A 65 3.40 -20.20 -9.25
N ASP A 66 4.36 -19.36 -8.85
CA ASP A 66 4.93 -19.33 -7.49
C ASP A 66 3.88 -19.02 -6.39
N TYR A 67 2.66 -18.66 -6.78
CA TYR A 67 1.54 -18.34 -5.89
C TYR A 67 0.67 -19.54 -5.49
N SER A 68 1.07 -20.77 -5.83
CA SER A 68 0.29 -21.99 -5.60
C SER A 68 -0.11 -22.20 -4.13
N ALA A 69 0.76 -21.86 -3.18
CA ALA A 69 0.50 -21.97 -1.74
C ALA A 69 -0.66 -21.07 -1.26
N HIS A 70 -0.99 -20.01 -2.00
CA HIS A 70 -1.93 -18.98 -1.57
C HIS A 70 -3.38 -19.21 -2.07
N GLY A 71 -3.63 -20.29 -2.79
CA GLY A 71 -4.96 -20.64 -3.31
C GLY A 71 -6.04 -20.82 -2.23
N ALA A 72 -5.66 -21.14 -0.98
CA ALA A 72 -6.58 -21.27 0.14
C ALA A 72 -7.18 -19.93 0.61
N LEU A 73 -6.52 -18.78 0.31
CA LEU A 73 -6.95 -17.43 0.68
C LEU A 73 -8.15 -16.95 -0.14
N LEU A 74 -8.41 -17.56 -1.31
CA LEU A 74 -9.50 -17.19 -2.20
C LEU A 74 -10.84 -17.75 -1.68
N LYS A 75 -11.48 -17.00 -0.77
CA LYS A 75 -12.83 -17.31 -0.26
C LYS A 75 -13.74 -16.10 -0.53
N GLY A 76 -14.99 -16.36 -0.98
CA GLY A 76 -15.97 -15.29 -1.20
C GLY A 76 -15.83 -14.57 -2.54
N GLN A 77 -16.20 -13.29 -2.59
CA GLN A 77 -16.16 -12.44 -3.78
C GLN A 77 -14.80 -11.71 -3.86
N CYS A 78 -13.78 -12.43 -4.33
CA CYS A 78 -12.42 -11.90 -4.36
C CYS A 78 -12.12 -11.16 -5.66
N GLY A 79 -11.51 -9.98 -5.53
CA GLY A 79 -10.79 -9.28 -6.59
C GLY A 79 -9.30 -9.37 -6.34
N VAL A 80 -8.52 -9.38 -7.42
CA VAL A 80 -7.06 -9.41 -7.37
C VAL A 80 -6.52 -8.10 -7.93
N ILE A 81 -5.63 -7.48 -7.18
CA ILE A 81 -4.87 -6.31 -7.59
C ILE A 81 -3.45 -6.77 -7.85
N PHE A 82 -2.97 -6.57 -9.07
CA PHE A 82 -1.61 -6.86 -9.46
C PHE A 82 -0.77 -5.61 -9.37
N CYS A 83 0.38 -5.69 -8.71
CA CYS A 83 1.27 -4.54 -8.52
C CYS A 83 2.73 -4.96 -8.37
N ASP A 84 3.60 -4.01 -8.71
CA ASP A 84 5.04 -4.10 -8.49
C ASP A 84 5.44 -3.31 -7.23
N ASP A 85 4.72 -2.21 -6.94
CA ASP A 85 4.92 -1.33 -5.78
C ASP A 85 3.86 -1.56 -4.70
N LEU A 86 4.22 -2.25 -3.63
CA LEU A 86 3.31 -2.52 -2.51
C LEU A 86 2.88 -1.24 -1.76
N MET A 87 3.73 -0.21 -1.69
CA MET A 87 3.41 1.05 -1.00
C MET A 87 2.24 1.81 -1.65
N LYS A 88 2.15 1.80 -2.99
CA LYS A 88 1.05 2.46 -3.70
C LYS A 88 -0.27 1.76 -3.40
N VAL A 89 -0.27 0.43 -3.44
CA VAL A 89 -1.46 -0.38 -3.13
C VAL A 89 -1.86 -0.24 -1.68
N ALA A 90 -0.91 -0.27 -0.73
CA ALA A 90 -1.19 -0.13 0.69
C ALA A 90 -1.92 1.19 1.01
N LYS A 91 -1.56 2.30 0.36
CA LYS A 91 -2.24 3.60 0.53
C LYS A 91 -3.70 3.55 0.04
N VAL A 92 -3.94 2.97 -1.14
CA VAL A 92 -5.30 2.82 -1.69
C VAL A 92 -6.13 1.88 -0.79
N ILE A 93 -5.57 0.76 -0.37
CA ILE A 93 -6.24 -0.18 0.55
C ILE A 93 -6.57 0.50 1.88
N ASN A 94 -5.63 1.28 2.45
CA ASN A 94 -5.88 2.00 3.70
C ASN A 94 -7.08 2.94 3.58
N GLN A 95 -7.19 3.64 2.47
CA GLN A 95 -8.31 4.55 2.23
C GLN A 95 -9.64 3.78 2.12
N PHE A 96 -9.73 2.79 1.25
CA PHE A 96 -11.00 2.12 0.92
C PHE A 96 -11.36 0.97 1.86
N CYS A 97 -10.38 0.24 2.38
CA CYS A 97 -10.65 -0.90 3.26
C CYS A 97 -10.69 -0.51 4.75
N PHE A 98 -9.81 0.38 5.19
CA PHE A 98 -9.69 0.67 6.63
C PHE A 98 -10.39 1.97 7.06
N LYS A 99 -10.41 3.01 6.21
CA LYS A 99 -11.09 4.27 6.54
C LYS A 99 -12.56 4.25 6.15
N GLU A 100 -12.87 3.82 4.94
CA GLU A 100 -14.22 3.85 4.40
C GLU A 100 -14.98 2.53 4.60
N ASN A 101 -14.30 1.45 4.97
CA ASN A 101 -14.84 0.09 5.19
C ASN A 101 -15.68 -0.45 4.01
N PHE A 102 -15.37 -0.03 2.78
CA PHE A 102 -16.11 -0.46 1.61
C PHE A 102 -15.71 -1.86 1.13
N ALA A 103 -14.48 -2.26 1.38
CA ALA A 103 -13.94 -3.57 1.02
C ALA A 103 -13.19 -4.17 2.21
N LYS A 104 -13.06 -5.50 2.24
CA LYS A 104 -12.24 -6.18 3.24
C LYS A 104 -10.93 -6.62 2.61
N PHE A 105 -9.83 -6.27 3.23
CA PHE A 105 -8.54 -6.83 2.88
C PHE A 105 -8.50 -8.31 3.33
N ILE A 106 -8.05 -9.19 2.45
CA ILE A 106 -7.90 -10.62 2.77
C ILE A 106 -6.44 -10.92 3.07
N ALA A 107 -5.59 -10.73 2.09
CA ALA A 107 -4.14 -10.94 2.20
C ALA A 107 -3.41 -10.30 1.03
N CYS A 108 -2.12 -10.08 1.21
CA CYS A 108 -1.21 -9.76 0.13
C CYS A 108 -0.22 -10.92 -0.01
N ALA A 109 -0.16 -11.52 -1.17
CA ALA A 109 0.79 -12.56 -1.51
C ALA A 109 1.96 -11.98 -2.31
N ASN A 110 3.16 -12.29 -1.87
CA ASN A 110 4.37 -12.23 -2.68
C ASN A 110 4.73 -13.64 -3.10
N LYS A 111 5.65 -13.81 -4.03
CA LYS A 111 6.14 -15.12 -4.50
C LYS A 111 6.48 -16.08 -3.34
N ASN A 112 7.09 -15.57 -2.27
CA ASN A 112 7.57 -16.38 -1.16
C ASN A 112 6.85 -16.13 0.19
N ASN A 113 6.13 -15.02 0.36
CA ASN A 113 5.56 -14.61 1.63
C ASN A 113 4.13 -14.09 1.50
N VAL A 114 3.37 -14.24 2.57
CA VAL A 114 2.05 -13.60 2.73
C VAL A 114 2.22 -12.43 3.68
N CYS A 115 1.73 -11.28 3.27
CA CYS A 115 1.68 -10.11 4.14
C CYS A 115 0.30 -10.02 4.80
N ASP A 116 0.30 -9.91 6.10
CA ASP A 116 -0.89 -9.76 6.91
C ASP A 116 -1.44 -8.32 6.90
N GLU A 117 -2.64 -8.16 7.43
CA GLU A 117 -3.31 -6.87 7.54
C GLU A 117 -2.51 -5.84 8.36
N ALA A 118 -1.84 -6.29 9.43
CA ALA A 118 -1.02 -5.43 10.27
C ALA A 118 0.15 -4.82 9.48
N GLN A 119 0.86 -5.64 8.71
CA GLN A 119 1.97 -5.21 7.87
C GLN A 119 1.53 -4.22 6.78
N ILE A 120 0.37 -4.44 6.16
CA ILE A 120 -0.19 -3.49 5.18
C ILE A 120 -0.56 -2.16 5.82
N LYS A 121 -1.11 -2.16 7.04
CA LYS A 121 -1.39 -0.93 7.80
C LYS A 121 -0.12 -0.15 8.13
N GLU A 122 0.93 -0.83 8.55
CA GLU A 122 2.24 -0.23 8.79
C GLU A 122 2.81 0.39 7.51
N LEU A 123 2.82 -0.35 6.39
CA LEU A 123 3.26 0.15 5.10
C LEU A 123 2.44 1.35 4.62
N ALA A 124 1.13 1.33 4.84
CA ALA A 124 0.24 2.43 4.46
C ALA A 124 0.47 3.70 5.30
N SER A 125 0.98 3.55 6.54
CA SER A 125 1.33 4.68 7.41
C SER A 125 2.63 5.37 6.98
N LEU A 126 3.47 4.70 6.17
CA LEU A 126 4.73 5.27 5.71
C LEU A 126 4.48 6.38 4.67
N PRO A 127 5.14 7.53 4.83
CA PRO A 127 5.08 8.60 3.84
C PRO A 127 5.81 8.20 2.54
N SER A 128 5.73 9.07 1.52
CA SER A 128 6.43 8.82 0.26
C SER A 128 7.95 8.72 0.46
N MET A 129 8.64 8.06 -0.48
CA MET A 129 10.11 7.92 -0.44
C MET A 129 10.84 9.27 -0.36
N GLU A 130 10.29 10.31 -0.97
CA GLU A 130 10.84 11.67 -0.89
C GLU A 130 10.76 12.23 0.53
N VAL A 131 9.60 12.06 1.18
CA VAL A 131 9.41 12.50 2.58
C VAL A 131 10.27 11.67 3.54
N LEU A 132 10.47 10.37 3.28
CA LEU A 132 11.39 9.54 4.08
C LEU A 132 12.83 10.02 3.97
N ARG A 133 13.29 10.36 2.76
CA ARG A 133 14.63 10.95 2.54
C ARG A 133 14.78 12.29 3.25
N THR A 134 13.78 13.17 3.13
CA THR A 134 13.77 14.47 3.83
C THR A 134 13.80 14.28 5.35
N LYS A 135 13.02 13.32 5.88
CA LYS A 135 13.02 13.02 7.32
C LYS A 135 14.37 12.49 7.79
N LEU A 136 15.04 11.66 6.99
CA LEU A 136 16.39 11.18 7.29
C LEU A 136 17.39 12.34 7.34
N LEU A 137 17.38 13.23 6.34
CA LEU A 137 18.23 14.44 6.33
C LEU A 137 17.96 15.34 7.54
N TYR A 138 16.68 15.51 7.89
CA TYR A 138 16.30 16.27 9.09
C TYR A 138 16.86 15.65 10.37
N MET A 139 16.80 14.30 10.49
CA MET A 139 17.37 13.59 11.65
C MET A 139 18.90 13.79 11.75
N LEU A 140 19.62 13.74 10.64
CA LEU A 140 21.07 13.97 10.60
C LEU A 140 21.43 15.40 11.02
N ASN A 141 20.64 16.40 10.61
CA ASN A 141 20.85 17.80 10.96
C ASN A 141 20.28 18.18 12.34
N SER A 142 19.50 17.32 12.98
CA SER A 142 18.82 17.63 14.23
C SER A 142 19.78 17.87 15.40
N THR A 143 20.91 17.15 15.43
CA THR A 143 21.94 17.30 16.47
C THR A 143 22.60 18.67 16.42
N GLY A 144 22.96 19.17 15.24
CA GLY A 144 23.49 20.53 15.06
C GLY A 144 22.45 21.59 15.40
N SER A 145 21.22 21.43 14.95
CA SER A 145 20.12 22.35 15.24
C SER A 145 19.76 22.40 16.73
N ALA A 146 19.88 21.29 17.45
CA ALA A 146 19.67 21.24 18.90
C ALA A 146 20.74 22.01 19.65
N LEU A 147 22.01 21.92 19.24
CA LEU A 147 23.11 22.70 19.82
C LEU A 147 22.90 24.21 19.62
N VAL A 148 22.57 24.60 18.39
CA VAL A 148 22.30 26.03 18.09
C VAL A 148 21.14 26.57 18.92
N ARG A 149 20.05 25.77 19.07
CA ARG A 149 18.93 26.17 19.95
C ARG A 149 19.37 26.33 21.41
N ALA A 150 20.15 25.41 21.94
CA ALA A 150 20.64 25.47 23.32
C ALA A 150 21.54 26.70 23.53
N LEU A 151 22.41 27.02 22.57
CA LEU A 151 23.23 28.22 22.60
C LEU A 151 22.38 29.50 22.55
N ASN A 152 21.38 29.56 21.67
CA ASN A 152 20.50 30.73 21.61
C ASN A 152 19.70 30.91 22.91
N GLU A 153 19.17 29.82 23.50
CA GLU A 153 18.51 29.91 24.80
C GLU A 153 19.45 30.38 25.93
N ALA A 154 20.69 29.90 25.91
CA ALA A 154 21.69 30.37 26.89
C ALA A 154 22.00 31.86 26.73
N VAL A 155 22.13 32.35 25.50
CA VAL A 155 22.34 33.79 25.20
C VAL A 155 21.12 34.62 25.63
N GLU A 156 19.90 34.17 25.32
CA GLU A 156 18.68 34.85 25.73
C GLU A 156 18.52 34.92 27.27
N LYS A 157 18.84 33.84 27.96
CA LYS A 157 18.84 33.79 29.44
C LYS A 157 19.93 34.72 30.01
N GLY A 158 21.12 34.75 29.40
CA GLY A 158 22.19 35.66 29.77
C GLY A 158 21.78 37.14 29.60
N ARG A 159 21.14 37.50 28.50
CA ARG A 159 20.61 38.84 28.26
C ARG A 159 19.51 39.26 29.25
N LYS A 160 18.66 38.32 29.69
CA LYS A 160 17.62 38.61 30.70
C LYS A 160 18.17 38.74 32.11
N ASN A 161 19.35 38.19 32.40
CA ASN A 161 20.01 38.26 33.71
C ASN A 161 21.03 39.40 33.83
N CYS A 162 21.33 40.16 32.76
CA CYS A 162 22.09 41.37 32.81
C CYS A 162 21.14 42.58 32.84
N PRO A 163 20.86 43.21 34.03
CA PRO A 163 19.97 44.36 34.12
C PRO A 163 20.74 45.68 33.88
N GLY A 164 21.41 45.78 32.77
CA GLY A 164 22.22 46.94 32.51
C GLY A 164 22.48 47.19 31.04
N ASP A 165 21.45 47.53 30.27
CA ASP A 165 21.55 48.30 29.02
C ASP A 165 20.14 48.78 28.65
N LYS A 166 19.69 49.75 29.41
CA LYS A 166 18.66 50.69 28.98
C LYS A 166 19.36 52.05 28.84
N GLU A 167 19.85 52.34 27.66
CA GLU A 167 19.97 53.66 27.10
C GLU A 167 19.50 53.65 25.66
#